data_343ed372ac9054c90cc036788fd5ec28
#
_entry.id   343ed372ac9054c90cc036788fd5ec28
#
_cell.length_a   1.000
_cell.length_b   1.000
_cell.length_c   1.000
_cell.angle_alpha   90.00
_cell.angle_beta   90.00
_cell.angle_gamma   90.00
#
_symmetry.space_group_name_H-M   'P 1'
#
loop_
_entity.id
_entity.type
_entity.pdbx_description
1 polymer ?
#
loop_
_entity_poly.entity_id
_entity_poly.type
_entity_poly.pdbx_seq_one_letter_code
_entity_poly.pdbx_strand_id
1 'polypeptide(L)'
;MLWGVVYPLLTEAVGQVRESVSTPFYEFFVIAFGLPLLLLMGVGPLIAWRRASWNSLRRTFLWPVAGGVAAGAVMLLFGLGSSWPGVAAGSICAFVTVTIISEFVRGTLARRRIADEGTLTAFAHLIDRNRRRYGGYIVHL
;
A
#
# COMPACT_ATOMS: atom_id res chain seq x y z
N MET A 1 0.08 10.34 16.80
CA MET A 1 -1.40 10.37 16.90
C MET A 1 -1.85 10.45 18.36
N LEU A 2 -1.38 9.57 19.27
CA LEU A 2 -1.77 9.62 20.69
C LEU A 2 -1.55 11.00 21.34
N TRP A 3 -0.41 11.65 21.06
CA TRP A 3 -0.11 12.99 21.58
C TRP A 3 -1.13 14.05 21.19
N GLY A 4 -1.64 13.99 19.95
CA GLY A 4 -2.67 14.93 19.48
C GLY A 4 -4.02 14.80 20.21
N VAL A 5 -4.27 13.64 20.82
CA VAL A 5 -5.48 13.40 21.63
C VAL A 5 -5.23 13.76 23.11
N VAL A 6 -4.05 13.43 23.61
CA VAL A 6 -3.70 13.62 25.03
C VAL A 6 -3.36 15.08 25.34
N TYR A 7 -2.72 15.80 24.41
CA TYR A 7 -2.31 17.19 24.61
C TYR A 7 -3.47 18.14 24.94
N PRO A 8 -4.61 18.15 24.20
CA PRO A 8 -5.76 18.98 24.55
C PRO A 8 -6.35 18.64 25.92
N LEU A 9 -6.35 17.37 26.33
CA LEU A 9 -6.83 16.94 27.63
C LEU A 9 -5.93 17.44 28.77
N LEU A 10 -4.61 17.40 28.57
CA LEU A 10 -3.66 17.92 29.55
C LEU A 10 -3.73 19.43 29.68
N THR A 11 -3.87 20.19 28.58
CA THR A 11 -3.98 21.63 28.60
C THR A 11 -5.30 22.08 29.26
N GLU A 12 -6.40 21.37 29.02
CA GLU A 12 -7.68 21.62 29.69
C GLU A 12 -7.60 21.32 31.20
N ALA A 13 -6.90 20.26 31.60
CA ALA A 13 -6.78 19.89 33.02
C ALA A 13 -5.89 20.86 33.83
N VAL A 14 -4.85 21.41 33.19
CA VAL A 14 -3.86 22.26 33.89
C VAL A 14 -4.17 23.78 33.75
N GLY A 15 -4.62 24.18 32.54
CA GLY A 15 -4.70 25.61 32.17
C GLY A 15 -6.12 26.17 31.96
N GLN A 16 -7.16 25.38 32.09
CA GLN A 16 -8.56 25.75 31.76
C GLN A 16 -8.75 26.33 30.34
N VAL A 17 -7.73 26.27 29.49
CA VAL A 17 -7.78 26.71 28.09
C VAL A 17 -7.76 25.46 27.21
N ARG A 18 -8.81 25.29 26.44
CA ARG A 18 -8.95 24.19 25.48
C ARG A 18 -8.14 24.51 24.22
N GLU A 19 -6.87 24.17 24.21
CA GLU A 19 -6.07 24.25 23.01
C GLU A 19 -6.35 23.03 22.12
N SER A 20 -6.98 23.25 20.98
CA SER A 20 -7.16 22.22 19.97
C SER A 20 -5.89 22.09 19.11
N VAL A 21 -5.42 20.88 18.95
CA VAL A 21 -4.33 20.60 18.00
C VAL A 21 -4.86 20.83 16.59
N SER A 22 -4.23 21.75 15.86
CA SER A 22 -4.69 22.20 14.55
C SER A 22 -4.50 21.14 13.45
N THR A 23 -5.28 21.22 12.38
CA THR A 23 -5.20 20.37 11.17
C THR A 23 -3.78 20.17 10.65
N PRO A 24 -2.90 21.21 10.57
CA PRO A 24 -1.51 21.04 10.10
C PRO A 24 -0.68 20.03 10.91
N PHE A 25 -0.95 19.89 12.21
CA PHE A 25 -0.28 18.88 13.03
C PHE A 25 -0.61 17.47 12.57
N TYR A 26 -1.88 17.16 12.34
CA TYR A 26 -2.31 15.86 11.87
C TYR A 26 -1.83 15.58 10.43
N GLU A 27 -1.89 16.58 9.56
CA GLU A 27 -1.40 16.49 8.18
C GLU A 27 0.08 16.11 8.15
N PHE A 28 0.90 16.76 8.98
CA PHE A 28 2.33 16.42 9.08
C PHE A 28 2.53 14.94 9.43
N PHE A 29 1.84 14.42 10.43
CA PHE A 29 1.97 13.02 10.84
C PHE A 29 1.42 12.04 9.81
N VAL A 30 0.30 12.38 9.17
CA VAL A 30 -0.26 11.54 8.11
C VAL A 30 0.69 11.46 6.92
N ILE A 31 1.29 12.56 6.52
CA ILE A 31 2.27 12.58 5.42
C ILE A 31 3.56 11.87 5.82
N ALA A 32 4.14 12.22 6.97
CA ALA A 32 5.44 11.71 7.40
C ALA A 32 5.44 10.21 7.71
N PHE A 33 4.34 9.66 8.20
CA PHE A 33 4.25 8.25 8.58
C PHE A 33 3.29 7.46 7.71
N GLY A 34 2.18 8.06 7.27
CA GLY A 34 1.16 7.39 6.47
C GLY A 34 1.68 6.99 5.09
N LEU A 35 2.32 7.91 4.36
CA LEU A 35 2.88 7.62 3.03
C LEU A 35 3.97 6.53 3.06
N PRO A 36 4.97 6.57 3.98
CA PRO A 36 5.93 5.49 4.10
C PRO A 36 5.31 4.15 4.48
N LEU A 37 4.34 4.12 5.40
CA LEU A 37 3.63 2.89 5.76
C LEU A 37 2.88 2.31 4.57
N LEU A 38 2.17 3.15 3.82
CA LEU A 38 1.46 2.75 2.62
C LEU A 38 2.42 2.18 1.56
N LEU A 39 3.58 2.81 1.37
CA LEU A 39 4.62 2.32 0.48
C LEU A 39 5.16 0.96 0.93
N LEU A 40 5.43 0.78 2.22
CA LEU A 40 5.91 -0.48 2.79
C LEU A 40 4.91 -1.61 2.61
N MET A 41 3.61 -1.33 2.65
CA MET A 41 2.56 -2.32 2.35
C MET A 41 2.68 -2.86 0.92
N GLY A 42 3.03 -2.01 -0.05
CA GLY A 42 3.25 -2.44 -1.43
C GLY A 42 4.60 -3.13 -1.66
N VAL A 43 5.63 -2.72 -0.92
CA VAL A 43 6.99 -3.29 -1.05
C VAL A 43 7.10 -4.66 -0.38
N GLY A 44 6.42 -4.86 0.76
CA GLY A 44 6.49 -6.10 1.55
C GLY A 44 6.23 -7.37 0.74
N PRO A 45 5.13 -7.47 -0.04
CA PRO A 45 4.85 -8.63 -0.87
C PRO A 45 5.91 -8.91 -1.94
N LEU A 46 6.56 -7.85 -2.45
CA LEU A 46 7.53 -7.94 -3.55
C LEU A 46 8.90 -8.50 -3.09
N ILE A 47 9.23 -8.30 -1.80
CA ILE A 47 10.47 -8.82 -1.22
C ILE A 47 10.21 -10.26 -0.79
N ALA A 48 10.51 -11.20 -1.68
CA ALA A 48 10.50 -12.62 -1.32
C ALA A 48 11.63 -12.89 -0.32
N TRP A 49 11.26 -13.11 0.94
CA TRP A 49 12.16 -13.49 2.03
C TRP A 49 13.05 -14.67 1.57
N ARG A 50 14.36 -14.45 1.49
CA ARG A 50 15.45 -15.42 1.32
C ARG A 50 16.10 -15.60 -0.04
N ARG A 51 15.53 -15.21 -1.21
CA ARG A 51 16.18 -15.45 -2.51
C ARG A 51 15.88 -14.38 -3.57
N ALA A 52 15.94 -13.10 -3.20
CA ALA A 52 15.77 -12.04 -4.16
C ALA A 52 17.09 -11.77 -4.91
N SER A 53 17.24 -12.27 -6.12
CA SER A 53 18.29 -11.79 -7.02
C SER A 53 17.92 -10.42 -7.57
N TRP A 54 18.91 -9.56 -7.83
CA TRP A 54 18.69 -8.20 -8.33
C TRP A 54 17.85 -8.16 -9.61
N ASN A 55 18.07 -9.09 -10.51
CA ASN A 55 17.29 -9.23 -11.75
C ASN A 55 15.82 -9.61 -11.50
N SER A 56 15.57 -10.45 -10.51
CA SER A 56 14.21 -10.82 -10.10
C SER A 56 13.48 -9.63 -9.49
N LEU A 57 14.14 -8.86 -8.63
CA LEU A 57 13.61 -7.63 -8.05
C LEU A 57 13.23 -6.62 -9.14
N ARG A 58 14.14 -6.28 -10.04
CA ARG A 58 13.86 -5.33 -11.14
C ARG A 58 12.63 -5.75 -11.93
N ARG A 59 12.53 -7.02 -12.33
CA ARG A 59 11.39 -7.54 -13.10
C ARG A 59 10.08 -7.52 -12.32
N THR A 60 10.15 -7.69 -11.01
CA THR A 60 8.98 -7.71 -10.12
C THR A 60 8.46 -6.30 -9.82
N PHE A 61 9.36 -5.33 -9.65
CA PHE A 61 9.00 -3.94 -9.36
C PHE A 61 8.58 -3.14 -10.59
N LEU A 62 8.95 -3.54 -11.80
CA LEU A 62 8.72 -2.76 -13.02
C LEU A 62 7.24 -2.41 -13.22
N TRP A 63 6.36 -3.39 -13.17
CA TRP A 63 4.92 -3.19 -13.40
C TRP A 63 4.24 -2.37 -12.31
N PRO A 64 4.46 -2.65 -11.00
CA PRO A 64 3.94 -1.80 -9.92
C PRO A 64 4.41 -0.35 -10.01
N VAL A 65 5.71 -0.11 -10.26
CA VAL A 65 6.25 1.24 -10.40
C VAL A 65 5.64 1.95 -11.61
N ALA A 66 5.56 1.28 -12.76
CA ALA A 66 4.92 1.83 -13.95
C ALA A 66 3.46 2.20 -13.68
N GLY A 67 2.72 1.35 -12.96
CA GLY A 67 1.33 1.61 -12.56
C GLY A 67 1.19 2.82 -11.64
N GLY A 68 2.06 2.94 -10.64
CA GLY A 68 2.08 4.09 -9.74
C GLY A 68 2.41 5.40 -10.45
N VAL A 69 3.44 5.40 -11.31
CA VAL A 69 3.83 6.58 -12.11
C VAL A 69 2.71 6.98 -13.09
N ALA A 70 2.10 6.00 -13.77
CA ALA A 70 0.99 6.27 -14.69
C ALA A 70 -0.21 6.88 -13.96
N ALA A 71 -0.57 6.38 -12.79
CA ALA A 71 -1.64 6.94 -11.96
C ALA A 71 -1.34 8.38 -11.54
N GLY A 72 -0.12 8.66 -11.08
CA GLY A 72 0.31 10.01 -10.75
C GLY A 72 0.25 10.96 -11.93
N ALA A 73 0.71 10.53 -13.11
CA ALA A 73 0.63 11.32 -14.34
C ALA A 73 -0.83 11.62 -14.74
N VAL A 74 -1.70 10.62 -14.66
CA VAL A 74 -3.14 10.79 -14.94
C VAL A 74 -3.76 11.80 -13.97
N MET A 75 -3.47 11.70 -12.65
CA MET A 75 -3.99 12.65 -11.67
C MET A 75 -3.55 14.08 -11.96
N LEU A 76 -2.29 14.28 -12.36
CA LEU A 76 -1.77 15.59 -12.75
C LEU A 76 -2.46 16.12 -14.01
N LEU A 77 -2.69 15.29 -15.03
CA LEU A 77 -3.37 15.66 -16.27
C LEU A 77 -4.83 16.07 -16.05
N PHE A 78 -5.52 15.44 -15.09
CA PHE A 78 -6.89 15.80 -14.71
C PHE A 78 -6.99 16.98 -13.73
N GLY A 79 -5.88 17.67 -13.46
CA GLY A 79 -5.88 18.84 -12.60
C GLY A 79 -5.99 18.53 -11.09
N LEU A 80 -5.82 17.28 -10.70
CA LEU A 80 -5.83 16.85 -9.28
C LEU A 80 -4.52 17.16 -8.55
N GLY A 81 -3.61 17.91 -9.21
CA GLY A 81 -2.29 18.27 -8.68
C GLY A 81 -2.28 19.34 -7.59
N SER A 82 -3.43 19.87 -7.18
CA SER A 82 -3.53 20.94 -6.16
C SER A 82 -2.96 20.55 -4.79
N SER A 83 -2.94 19.25 -4.47
CA SER A 83 -2.32 18.73 -3.25
C SER A 83 -1.29 17.65 -3.59
N TRP A 84 0.00 17.96 -3.43
CA TRP A 84 1.06 16.98 -3.67
C TRP A 84 0.94 15.70 -2.80
N PRO A 85 0.47 15.76 -1.51
CA PRO A 85 0.26 14.56 -0.73
C PRO A 85 -0.84 13.66 -1.29
N GLY A 86 -1.89 14.25 -1.87
CA GLY A 86 -2.96 13.51 -2.53
C GLY A 86 -2.46 12.75 -3.77
N VAL A 87 -1.68 13.42 -4.63
CA VAL A 87 -1.07 12.77 -5.80
C VAL A 87 -0.11 11.66 -5.37
N ALA A 88 0.73 11.90 -4.35
CA ALA A 88 1.63 10.89 -3.82
C ALA A 88 0.86 9.67 -3.27
N ALA A 89 -0.18 9.90 -2.45
CA ALA A 89 -1.02 8.84 -1.91
C ALA A 89 -1.69 8.03 -3.02
N GLY A 90 -2.31 8.68 -4.00
CA GLY A 90 -2.95 8.01 -5.13
C GLY A 90 -1.98 7.19 -5.98
N SER A 91 -0.77 7.71 -6.21
CA SER A 91 0.29 6.99 -6.93
C SER A 91 0.77 5.75 -6.15
N ILE A 92 0.93 5.87 -4.83
CA ILE A 92 1.32 4.75 -3.98
C ILE A 92 0.18 3.73 -3.88
N CYS A 93 -1.08 4.15 -3.78
CA CYS A 93 -2.23 3.25 -3.79
C CYS A 93 -2.29 2.44 -5.10
N ALA A 94 -2.08 3.08 -6.25
CA ALA A 94 -2.01 2.39 -7.53
C ALA A 94 -0.83 1.39 -7.57
N PHE A 95 0.35 1.78 -7.07
CA PHE A 95 1.49 0.90 -6.93
C PHE A 95 1.16 -0.34 -6.08
N VAL A 96 0.54 -0.16 -4.92
CA VAL A 96 0.13 -1.25 -4.02
C VAL A 96 -0.88 -2.17 -4.71
N THR A 97 -1.88 -1.61 -5.37
CA THR A 97 -2.91 -2.36 -6.09
C THR A 97 -2.31 -3.22 -7.20
N VAL A 98 -1.44 -2.64 -8.04
CA VAL A 98 -0.74 -3.38 -9.11
C VAL A 98 0.18 -4.45 -8.52
N THR A 99 0.82 -4.18 -7.38
CA THR A 99 1.63 -5.17 -6.67
C THR A 99 0.79 -6.39 -6.28
N ILE A 100 -0.34 -6.16 -5.61
CA ILE A 100 -1.22 -7.22 -5.14
C ILE A 100 -1.76 -8.04 -6.32
N ILE A 101 -2.26 -7.38 -7.37
CA ILE A 101 -2.74 -8.03 -8.59
C ILE A 101 -1.62 -8.89 -9.21
N SER A 102 -0.41 -8.35 -9.34
CA SER A 102 0.72 -9.08 -9.92
C SER A 102 1.13 -10.32 -9.10
N GLU A 103 1.02 -10.27 -7.78
CA GLU A 103 1.27 -11.42 -6.90
C GLU A 103 0.19 -12.52 -7.08
N PHE A 104 -1.08 -12.13 -7.18
CA PHE A 104 -2.15 -13.09 -7.48
C PHE A 104 -1.96 -13.76 -8.84
N VAL A 105 -1.67 -12.97 -9.88
CA VAL A 105 -1.45 -13.49 -11.24
C VAL A 105 -0.25 -14.45 -11.27
N ARG A 106 0.87 -14.07 -10.68
CA ARG A 106 2.07 -14.92 -10.63
C ARG A 106 1.81 -16.22 -9.85
N GLY A 107 1.14 -16.12 -8.70
CA GLY A 107 0.79 -17.28 -7.88
C GLY A 107 -0.10 -18.26 -8.64
N THR A 108 -1.12 -17.74 -9.33
CA THR A 108 -2.05 -18.55 -10.15
C THR A 108 -1.33 -19.22 -11.33
N LEU A 109 -0.51 -18.46 -12.07
CA LEU A 109 0.24 -19.00 -13.21
C LEU A 109 1.28 -20.04 -12.79
N ALA A 110 1.96 -19.81 -11.65
CA ALA A 110 2.92 -20.79 -11.14
C ALA A 110 2.23 -22.10 -10.76
N ARG A 111 1.07 -22.02 -10.10
CA ARG A 111 0.29 -23.20 -9.73
C ARG A 111 -0.24 -23.95 -10.95
N ARG A 112 -0.78 -23.23 -11.93
CA ARG A 112 -1.28 -23.82 -13.18
C ARG A 112 -0.22 -24.65 -13.90
N ARG A 113 1.04 -24.19 -13.89
CA ARG A 113 2.16 -24.92 -14.52
C ARG A 113 2.55 -26.20 -13.78
N ILE A 114 2.31 -26.27 -12.48
CA ILE A 114 2.71 -27.40 -11.63
C ILE A 114 1.62 -28.46 -11.57
N ALA A 115 0.34 -28.04 -11.49
CA ALA A 115 -0.78 -28.94 -11.25
C ALA A 115 -1.62 -29.27 -12.49
N ASP A 116 -1.31 -28.67 -13.63
CA ASP A 116 -2.07 -28.77 -14.89
C ASP A 116 -3.59 -28.54 -14.72
N GLU A 117 -3.93 -27.64 -13.81
CA GLU A 117 -5.32 -27.31 -13.45
C GLU A 117 -5.84 -26.12 -14.26
N GLY A 118 -7.17 -26.00 -14.39
CA GLY A 118 -7.81 -24.83 -14.97
C GLY A 118 -7.51 -23.55 -14.16
N THR A 119 -7.50 -22.38 -14.80
CA THR A 119 -7.09 -21.10 -14.19
C THR A 119 -7.93 -20.75 -12.96
N LEU A 120 -9.25 -20.98 -13.01
CA LEU A 120 -10.18 -20.71 -11.89
C LEU A 120 -9.93 -21.66 -10.71
N THR A 121 -9.72 -22.94 -11.00
CA THR A 121 -9.42 -23.95 -9.98
C THR A 121 -8.08 -23.67 -9.31
N ALA A 122 -7.05 -23.33 -10.10
CA ALA A 122 -5.74 -22.93 -9.59
C ALA A 122 -5.82 -21.68 -8.67
N PHE A 123 -6.64 -20.69 -9.04
CA PHE A 123 -6.86 -19.49 -8.24
C PHE A 123 -7.58 -19.81 -6.91
N ALA A 124 -8.67 -20.57 -6.95
CA ALA A 124 -9.39 -20.98 -5.75
C ALA A 124 -8.51 -21.76 -4.77
N HIS A 125 -7.78 -22.75 -5.26
CA HIS A 125 -6.84 -23.53 -4.46
C HIS A 125 -5.65 -22.72 -3.94
N LEU A 126 -5.19 -21.69 -4.69
CA LEU A 126 -4.14 -20.78 -4.23
C LEU A 126 -4.57 -20.01 -2.98
N ILE A 127 -5.79 -19.47 -3.01
CA ILE A 127 -6.36 -18.72 -1.88
C ILE A 127 -6.60 -19.68 -0.71
N ASP A 128 -7.21 -20.82 -0.95
CA ASP A 128 -7.57 -21.79 0.10
C ASP A 128 -6.34 -22.28 0.87
N ARG A 129 -5.27 -22.64 0.15
CA ARG A 129 -4.02 -23.14 0.76
C ARG A 129 -3.21 -22.05 1.48
N ASN A 130 -3.36 -20.78 1.08
CA ASN A 130 -2.59 -19.66 1.63
C ASN A 130 -3.50 -18.54 2.15
N ARG A 131 -4.62 -18.86 2.79
CA ARG A 131 -5.63 -17.90 3.29
C ARG A 131 -5.03 -16.77 4.11
N ARG A 132 -4.02 -17.05 4.94
CA ARG A 132 -3.37 -16.04 5.78
C ARG A 132 -2.63 -14.97 4.96
N ARG A 133 -1.97 -15.36 3.87
CA ARG A 133 -1.21 -14.45 3.01
C ARG A 133 -2.13 -13.64 2.12
N TYR A 134 -3.00 -14.29 1.37
CA TYR A 134 -3.90 -13.63 0.40
C TYR A 134 -5.06 -12.91 1.07
N GLY A 135 -5.56 -13.42 2.20
CA GLY A 135 -6.54 -12.72 3.02
C GLY A 135 -5.98 -11.41 3.60
N GLY A 136 -4.72 -11.40 4.03
CA GLY A 136 -4.03 -10.19 4.44
C GLY A 136 -3.96 -9.14 3.33
N TYR A 137 -3.68 -9.54 2.09
CA TYR A 137 -3.63 -8.60 0.96
C TYR A 137 -4.99 -7.96 0.66
N ILE A 138 -6.09 -8.72 0.78
CA ILE A 138 -7.44 -8.22 0.53
C ILE A 138 -7.88 -7.23 1.62
N VAL A 139 -7.50 -7.48 2.88
CA VAL A 139 -7.85 -6.60 4.00
C VAL A 139 -7.13 -5.25 3.92
N HIS A 140 -5.97 -5.20 3.26
CA HIS A 140 -5.15 -3.98 3.13
C HIS A 140 -5.36 -3.22 1.81
N LEU A 141 -6.27 -3.68 0.94
CA LEU A 141 -6.71 -2.99 -0.27
C LEU A 141 -7.88 -2.07 0.03
#